data_565f5e1f2d8b0db79fb9b373e9254586
#
_entry.id   565f5e1f2d8b0db79fb9b373e9254586
#
_cell.length_a   1.000
_cell.length_b   1.000
_cell.length_c   1.000
_cell.angle_alpha   90.00
_cell.angle_beta   90.00
_cell.angle_gamma   90.00
#
_symmetry.space_group_name_H-M   'P 1'
#
loop_
_entity.id
_entity.type
_entity.pdbx_description
1 polymer ?
#
loop_
_entity_poly.entity_id
_entity_poly.type
_entity_poly.pdbx_seq_one_letter_code
_entity_poly.pdbx_strand_id
1 'polypeptide(L)'
;MTTLATALLQGLKDHGAREIFGIPGDFVLPLYKVIEESNILPHYELSHEPAVGFAADAAARYHQGLGVAVVTYGAGAFNLVNAVAGAYAERSPVVVIAGAPGAGERASGFLLHHQARSIDSQLAVYREITCDQAVLNDPASAPEAIARVLRSARERSLPDPPVSRPRGRARAAG
;
A
#
# COMPACT_ATOMS: atom_id res chain seq x y z
N MET A 1 2.24 -1.17 -25.64
CA MET A 1 0.94 -0.82 -25.00
C MET A 1 1.16 -0.69 -23.50
N THR A 2 0.70 0.40 -22.90
CA THR A 2 0.79 0.57 -21.44
C THR A 2 -0.28 -0.31 -20.79
N THR A 3 0.13 -1.26 -19.95
CA THR A 3 -0.79 -2.08 -19.17
C THR A 3 -1.15 -1.37 -17.86
N LEU A 4 -2.22 -1.80 -17.18
CA LEU A 4 -2.58 -1.27 -15.87
C LEU A 4 -1.41 -1.44 -14.87
N ALA A 5 -0.73 -2.58 -14.91
CA ALA A 5 0.41 -2.85 -14.04
C ALA A 5 1.58 -1.88 -14.31
N THR A 6 1.95 -1.65 -15.57
CA THR A 6 3.01 -0.69 -15.91
C THR A 6 2.61 0.75 -15.56
N ALA A 7 1.33 1.11 -15.70
CA ALA A 7 0.82 2.41 -15.28
C ALA A 7 0.91 2.60 -13.75
N LEU A 8 0.58 1.56 -12.99
CA LEU A 8 0.72 1.55 -11.52
C LEU A 8 2.19 1.74 -11.12
N LEU A 9 3.11 0.96 -11.69
CA LEU A 9 4.54 1.05 -11.37
C LEU A 9 5.11 2.43 -11.72
N GLN A 10 4.73 2.99 -12.87
CA GLN A 10 5.13 4.34 -13.23
C GLN A 10 4.56 5.38 -12.27
N GLY A 11 3.28 5.26 -11.91
CA GLY A 11 2.64 6.14 -10.94
C GLY A 11 3.35 6.10 -9.57
N LEU A 12 3.73 4.94 -9.07
CA LEU A 12 4.52 4.81 -7.84
C LEU A 12 5.85 5.56 -7.93
N LYS A 13 6.58 5.36 -9.03
CA LYS A 13 7.85 6.04 -9.29
C LYS A 13 7.69 7.56 -9.34
N ASP A 14 6.67 8.05 -10.05
CA ASP A 14 6.37 9.48 -10.20
C ASP A 14 5.98 10.14 -8.86
N HIS A 15 5.41 9.36 -7.94
CA HIS A 15 5.10 9.81 -6.58
C HIS A 15 6.23 9.58 -5.56
N GLY A 16 7.42 9.21 -6.02
CA GLY A 16 8.63 9.18 -5.20
C GLY A 16 9.01 7.81 -4.63
N ALA A 17 8.38 6.72 -5.09
CA ALA A 17 8.88 5.39 -4.78
C ALA A 17 10.25 5.16 -5.44
N ARG A 18 11.18 4.54 -4.72
CA ARG A 18 12.52 4.21 -5.20
C ARG A 18 12.71 2.72 -5.43
N GLU A 19 12.02 1.91 -4.65
CA GLU A 19 12.06 0.45 -4.69
C GLU A 19 10.73 -0.15 -4.23
N ILE A 20 10.60 -1.44 -4.44
CA ILE A 20 9.48 -2.28 -4.00
C ILE A 20 10.03 -3.35 -3.07
N PHE A 21 9.38 -3.56 -1.94
CA PHE A 21 9.60 -4.71 -1.06
C PHE A 21 8.41 -5.66 -1.16
N GLY A 22 8.68 -6.97 -1.17
CA GLY A 22 7.55 -7.87 -1.29
C GLY A 22 7.85 -9.34 -1.09
N ILE A 23 6.80 -10.14 -1.20
CA ILE A 23 6.83 -11.59 -1.23
C ILE A 23 5.91 -12.05 -2.35
N PRO A 24 6.41 -12.77 -3.36
CA PRO A 24 5.58 -13.35 -4.40
C PRO A 24 4.61 -14.39 -3.80
N GLY A 25 3.42 -14.45 -4.34
CA GLY A 25 2.39 -15.41 -3.99
C GLY A 25 1.35 -15.50 -5.09
N ASP A 26 0.54 -16.54 -5.09
CA ASP A 26 -0.34 -16.95 -6.19
C ASP A 26 -1.19 -15.82 -6.78
N PHE A 27 -1.85 -15.02 -5.95
CA PHE A 27 -2.71 -13.93 -6.42
C PHE A 27 -1.96 -12.68 -6.91
N VAL A 28 -0.65 -12.62 -6.75
CA VAL A 28 0.15 -11.45 -7.14
C VAL A 28 1.25 -11.77 -8.16
N LEU A 29 1.45 -13.06 -8.50
CA LEU A 29 2.44 -13.48 -9.49
C LEU A 29 2.36 -12.75 -10.84
N PRO A 30 1.16 -12.48 -11.41
CA PRO A 30 1.08 -11.73 -12.67
C PRO A 30 1.65 -10.32 -12.56
N LEU A 31 1.53 -9.67 -11.39
CA LEU A 31 2.13 -8.36 -11.15
C LEU A 31 3.65 -8.47 -10.97
N TYR A 32 4.14 -9.49 -10.25
CA TYR A 32 5.57 -9.72 -10.08
C TYR A 32 6.28 -9.91 -11.42
N LYS A 33 5.67 -10.66 -12.34
CA LYS A 33 6.20 -10.78 -13.70
C LYS A 33 6.39 -9.40 -14.37
N VAL A 34 5.43 -8.49 -14.22
CA VAL A 34 5.55 -7.14 -14.79
C VAL A 34 6.59 -6.31 -14.05
N ILE A 35 6.71 -6.44 -12.73
CA ILE A 35 7.75 -5.77 -11.92
C ILE A 35 9.14 -6.16 -12.46
N GLU A 36 9.39 -7.45 -12.62
CA GLU A 36 10.66 -7.98 -13.12
C GLU A 36 10.96 -7.55 -14.55
N GLU A 37 10.00 -7.73 -15.47
CA GLU A 37 10.20 -7.46 -16.89
C GLU A 37 10.32 -5.97 -17.22
N SER A 38 9.63 -5.09 -16.48
CA SER A 38 9.58 -3.66 -16.77
C SER A 38 10.82 -2.89 -16.34
N ASN A 39 11.52 -3.35 -15.31
CA ASN A 39 12.64 -2.65 -14.67
C ASN A 39 12.33 -1.18 -14.30
N ILE A 40 11.05 -0.83 -14.07
CA ILE A 40 10.63 0.53 -13.69
C ILE A 40 11.13 0.89 -12.31
N LEU A 41 11.00 -0.04 -11.35
CA LEU A 41 11.49 0.06 -9.98
C LEU A 41 12.25 -1.22 -9.63
N PRO A 42 13.39 -1.14 -8.95
CA PRO A 42 14.03 -2.30 -8.37
C PRO A 42 13.11 -2.93 -7.32
N HIS A 43 13.15 -4.25 -7.15
CA HIS A 43 12.41 -4.94 -6.12
C HIS A 43 13.30 -5.83 -5.28
N TYR A 44 12.91 -5.99 -4.03
CA TYR A 44 13.61 -6.80 -3.03
C TYR A 44 12.63 -7.76 -2.38
N GLU A 45 12.92 -9.05 -2.48
CA GLU A 45 12.14 -10.09 -1.85
C GLU A 45 12.61 -10.34 -0.43
N LEU A 46 11.66 -10.47 0.49
CA LEU A 46 11.91 -10.80 1.88
C LEU A 46 11.19 -12.11 2.23
N SER A 47 11.52 -12.70 3.37
CA SER A 47 10.98 -13.98 3.80
C SER A 47 9.77 -13.90 4.74
N HIS A 48 9.35 -12.69 5.11
CA HIS A 48 8.28 -12.48 6.08
C HIS A 48 7.58 -11.15 5.87
N GLU A 49 6.25 -11.13 5.77
CA GLU A 49 5.49 -9.94 5.38
C GLU A 49 5.63 -8.75 6.35
N PRO A 50 5.65 -8.92 7.68
CA PRO A 50 5.98 -7.82 8.57
C PRO A 50 7.30 -7.13 8.24
N ALA A 51 8.32 -7.90 7.84
CA ALA A 51 9.60 -7.31 7.39
C ALA A 51 9.44 -6.50 6.11
N VAL A 52 8.60 -6.95 5.16
CA VAL A 52 8.24 -6.19 3.95
C VAL A 52 7.64 -4.83 4.33
N GLY A 53 6.69 -4.82 5.26
CA GLY A 53 6.03 -3.59 5.70
C GLY A 53 6.99 -2.63 6.41
N PHE A 54 7.82 -3.13 7.31
CA PHE A 54 8.81 -2.31 7.99
C PHE A 54 9.91 -1.80 7.05
N ALA A 55 10.32 -2.59 6.04
CA ALA A 55 11.25 -2.13 5.02
C ALA A 55 10.64 -1.01 4.16
N ALA A 56 9.37 -1.15 3.76
CA ALA A 56 8.65 -0.11 3.04
C ALA A 56 8.50 1.18 3.89
N ASP A 57 8.16 1.06 5.17
CA ASP A 57 8.11 2.20 6.10
C ASP A 57 9.48 2.89 6.22
N ALA A 58 10.54 2.12 6.43
CA ALA A 58 11.89 2.66 6.51
C ALA A 58 12.31 3.37 5.22
N ALA A 59 12.02 2.80 4.06
CA ALA A 59 12.31 3.40 2.76
C ALA A 59 11.53 4.71 2.54
N ALA A 60 10.24 4.75 2.92
CA ALA A 60 9.43 5.97 2.85
C ALA A 60 10.05 7.11 3.64
N ARG A 61 10.50 6.84 4.86
CA ARG A 61 11.15 7.83 5.75
C ARG A 61 12.52 8.23 5.24
N TYR A 62 13.34 7.27 4.82
CA TYR A 62 14.70 7.52 4.35
C TYR A 62 14.72 8.36 3.08
N HIS A 63 13.88 8.02 2.10
CA HIS A 63 13.82 8.72 0.82
C HIS A 63 12.89 9.94 0.82
N GLN A 64 12.12 10.15 1.90
CA GLN A 64 11.05 11.16 1.96
C GLN A 64 10.06 11.02 0.79
N GLY A 65 9.77 9.76 0.42
CA GLY A 65 8.96 9.36 -0.71
C GLY A 65 7.91 8.32 -0.34
N LEU A 66 7.41 7.56 -1.32
CA LEU A 66 6.51 6.44 -1.05
C LEU A 66 7.32 5.18 -0.74
N GLY A 67 6.99 4.50 0.36
CA GLY A 67 7.36 3.12 0.59
C GLY A 67 6.36 2.19 -0.08
N VAL A 68 6.81 1.10 -0.68
CA VAL A 68 5.94 0.19 -1.43
C VAL A 68 6.09 -1.24 -0.93
N ALA A 69 4.98 -1.83 -0.49
CA ALA A 69 4.87 -3.22 -0.07
C ALA A 69 3.96 -4.00 -1.02
N VAL A 70 4.44 -5.14 -1.55
CA VAL A 70 3.68 -6.00 -2.46
C VAL A 70 3.57 -7.40 -1.88
N VAL A 71 2.34 -7.87 -1.63
CA VAL A 71 2.06 -9.16 -0.99
C VAL A 71 0.87 -9.87 -1.64
N THR A 72 0.73 -11.16 -1.36
CA THR A 72 -0.43 -11.91 -1.83
C THR A 72 -1.71 -11.59 -1.06
N TYR A 73 -2.85 -11.98 -1.60
CA TYR A 73 -4.17 -11.87 -0.97
C TYR A 73 -4.26 -12.64 0.35
N GLY A 74 -5.09 -12.14 1.25
CA GLY A 74 -5.47 -12.86 2.47
C GLY A 74 -4.32 -12.98 3.45
N ALA A 75 -3.77 -14.18 3.61
CA ALA A 75 -2.78 -14.47 4.65
C ALA A 75 -1.55 -13.56 4.59
N GLY A 76 -1.01 -13.28 3.40
CA GLY A 76 0.12 -12.36 3.25
C GLY A 76 -0.24 -10.93 3.65
N ALA A 77 -1.36 -10.42 3.15
CA ALA A 77 -1.83 -9.09 3.50
C ALA A 77 -2.16 -8.98 5.00
N PHE A 78 -2.82 -9.98 5.61
CA PHE A 78 -3.12 -9.94 7.04
C PHE A 78 -1.87 -9.94 7.91
N ASN A 79 -0.83 -10.67 7.50
CA ASN A 79 0.45 -10.68 8.23
C ASN A 79 1.17 -9.32 8.19
N LEU A 80 0.88 -8.48 7.18
CA LEU A 80 1.44 -7.14 7.02
C LEU A 80 0.77 -6.08 7.93
N VAL A 81 -0.40 -6.35 8.49
CA VAL A 81 -1.26 -5.38 9.22
C VAL A 81 -0.51 -4.62 10.31
N ASN A 82 0.32 -5.30 11.10
CA ASN A 82 1.07 -4.66 12.18
C ASN A 82 2.00 -3.54 11.68
N ALA A 83 2.75 -3.81 10.61
CA ALA A 83 3.68 -2.82 10.05
C ALA A 83 2.93 -1.64 9.41
N VAL A 84 1.81 -1.91 8.73
CA VAL A 84 0.98 -0.86 8.12
C VAL A 84 0.31 0.00 9.18
N ALA A 85 -0.19 -0.59 10.27
CA ALA A 85 -0.77 0.15 11.39
C ALA A 85 0.29 1.07 12.05
N GLY A 86 1.52 0.59 12.20
CA GLY A 86 2.65 1.40 12.67
C GLY A 86 2.95 2.57 11.73
N ALA A 87 3.08 2.31 10.44
CA ALA A 87 3.31 3.35 9.43
C ALA A 87 2.17 4.39 9.42
N TYR A 88 0.91 3.95 9.54
CA TYR A 88 -0.25 4.84 9.62
C TYR A 88 -0.21 5.74 10.86
N ALA A 89 0.08 5.18 12.03
CA ALA A 89 0.19 5.93 13.29
C ALA A 89 1.30 6.99 13.24
N GLU A 90 2.41 6.67 12.59
CA GLU A 90 3.57 7.56 12.40
C GLU A 90 3.46 8.46 11.14
N ARG A 91 2.34 8.39 10.43
CA ARG A 91 2.10 9.14 9.19
C ARG A 91 3.16 8.92 8.12
N SER A 92 3.69 7.73 8.03
CA SER A 92 4.64 7.33 6.99
C SER A 92 3.91 6.94 5.71
N PRO A 93 4.25 7.51 4.55
CA PRO A 93 3.52 7.27 3.30
C PRO A 93 3.87 5.90 2.70
N VAL A 94 3.19 4.86 3.16
CA VAL A 94 3.33 3.49 2.67
C VAL A 94 2.14 3.10 1.80
N VAL A 95 2.42 2.56 0.63
CA VAL A 95 1.43 1.98 -0.29
C VAL A 95 1.53 0.46 -0.23
N VAL A 96 0.42 -0.18 0.11
CA VAL A 96 0.30 -1.64 0.09
C VAL A 96 -0.42 -2.07 -1.19
N ILE A 97 0.19 -2.96 -1.94
CA ILE A 97 -0.39 -3.60 -3.11
C ILE A 97 -0.59 -5.07 -2.75
N ALA A 98 -1.83 -5.50 -2.71
CA ALA A 98 -2.17 -6.89 -2.48
C ALA A 98 -2.81 -7.50 -3.72
N GLY A 99 -2.43 -8.73 -4.04
CA GLY A 99 -3.17 -9.53 -5.01
C GLY A 99 -4.64 -9.65 -4.62
N ALA A 100 -5.49 -10.00 -5.54
CA ALA A 100 -6.90 -10.23 -5.26
C ALA A 100 -7.45 -11.32 -6.20
N PRO A 101 -8.45 -12.09 -5.75
CA PRO A 101 -9.15 -13.03 -6.61
C PRO A 101 -9.77 -12.34 -7.83
N GLY A 102 -9.66 -12.98 -8.99
CA GLY A 102 -10.24 -12.48 -10.22
C GLY A 102 -11.78 -12.46 -10.20
N ALA A 103 -12.40 -11.77 -11.15
CA ALA A 103 -13.86 -11.62 -11.20
C ALA A 103 -14.61 -12.96 -11.25
N GLY A 104 -14.08 -13.95 -11.98
CA GLY A 104 -14.67 -15.29 -12.05
C GLY A 104 -14.59 -16.05 -10.72
N GLU A 105 -13.48 -15.95 -10.01
CA GLU A 105 -13.29 -16.56 -8.69
C GLU A 105 -14.24 -15.90 -7.67
N ARG A 106 -14.33 -14.57 -7.67
CA ARG A 106 -15.26 -13.81 -6.81
C ARG A 106 -16.72 -14.20 -7.04
N ALA A 107 -17.09 -14.46 -8.29
CA ALA A 107 -18.46 -14.85 -8.66
C ALA A 107 -18.78 -16.33 -8.38
N SER A 108 -17.79 -17.17 -8.12
CA SER A 108 -17.96 -18.62 -7.95
C SER A 108 -18.77 -19.00 -6.71
N GLY A 109 -18.76 -18.16 -5.67
CA GLY A 109 -19.40 -18.43 -4.39
C GLY A 109 -18.65 -19.48 -3.53
N PHE A 110 -17.52 -20.01 -4.02
CA PHE A 110 -16.71 -20.94 -3.25
C PHE A 110 -15.79 -20.19 -2.27
N LEU A 111 -15.43 -20.87 -1.18
CA LEU A 111 -14.38 -20.41 -0.30
C LEU A 111 -13.03 -20.46 -1.04
N LEU A 112 -12.41 -19.32 -1.20
CA LEU A 112 -11.17 -19.21 -1.92
C LEU A 112 -9.96 -19.45 -1.01
N HIS A 113 -8.88 -19.86 -1.61
CA HIS A 113 -7.59 -19.99 -0.95
C HIS A 113 -7.19 -18.64 -0.30
N HIS A 114 -6.69 -18.68 0.92
CA HIS A 114 -6.37 -17.51 1.74
C HIS A 114 -7.55 -16.59 2.11
N GLN A 115 -8.77 -16.91 1.73
CA GLN A 115 -9.93 -16.13 2.14
C GLN A 115 -10.18 -16.30 3.65
N ALA A 116 -10.34 -15.17 4.35
CA ALA A 116 -10.84 -15.18 5.73
C ALA A 116 -12.37 -15.32 5.74
N ARG A 117 -13.09 -14.58 6.56
CA ARG A 117 -14.55 -14.66 6.68
C ARG A 117 -15.29 -14.39 5.35
N SER A 118 -14.83 -13.39 4.61
CA SER A 118 -15.36 -13.00 3.30
C SER A 118 -14.25 -12.51 2.40
N ILE A 119 -14.52 -12.40 1.11
CA ILE A 119 -13.59 -11.82 0.13
C ILE A 119 -13.16 -10.40 0.53
N ASP A 120 -14.05 -9.63 1.14
CA ASP A 120 -13.79 -8.24 1.50
C ASP A 120 -13.21 -8.07 2.91
N SER A 121 -12.97 -9.16 3.66
CA SER A 121 -12.40 -9.11 5.01
C SER A 121 -11.07 -8.36 5.06
N GLN A 122 -10.18 -8.60 4.08
CA GLN A 122 -8.91 -7.88 3.97
C GLN A 122 -9.14 -6.38 3.82
N LEU A 123 -9.99 -5.97 2.89
CA LEU A 123 -10.29 -4.56 2.63
C LEU A 123 -10.90 -3.88 3.87
N ALA A 124 -11.77 -4.60 4.60
CA ALA A 124 -12.38 -4.10 5.82
C ALA A 124 -11.35 -3.86 6.93
N VAL A 125 -10.40 -4.77 7.14
CA VAL A 125 -9.33 -4.61 8.13
C VAL A 125 -8.43 -3.43 7.77
N TYR A 126 -8.03 -3.32 6.51
CA TYR A 126 -7.16 -2.24 6.07
C TYR A 126 -7.83 -0.85 6.12
N ARG A 127 -9.17 -0.78 6.14
CA ARG A 127 -9.90 0.50 6.26
C ARG A 127 -9.56 1.26 7.53
N GLU A 128 -9.23 0.56 8.60
CA GLU A 128 -8.90 1.17 9.89
C GLU A 128 -7.45 1.68 9.98
N ILE A 129 -6.59 1.23 9.07
CA ILE A 129 -5.15 1.48 9.12
C ILE A 129 -4.59 2.10 7.84
N THR A 130 -5.46 2.58 6.96
CA THR A 130 -5.09 3.28 5.72
C THR A 130 -5.96 4.52 5.51
N CYS A 131 -5.40 5.54 4.88
CA CYS A 131 -6.14 6.77 4.58
C CYS A 131 -7.03 6.66 3.34
N ASP A 132 -6.75 5.73 2.45
CA ASP A 132 -7.50 5.50 1.21
C ASP A 132 -7.29 4.08 0.68
N GLN A 133 -8.23 3.59 -0.12
CA GLN A 133 -8.19 2.24 -0.69
C GLN A 133 -8.83 2.22 -2.08
N ALA A 134 -8.37 1.31 -2.94
CA ALA A 134 -8.99 1.03 -4.22
C ALA A 134 -8.96 -0.46 -4.56
N VAL A 135 -10.01 -0.93 -5.22
CA VAL A 135 -10.05 -2.24 -5.86
C VAL A 135 -10.01 -2.01 -7.36
N LEU A 136 -8.95 -2.50 -8.00
CA LEU A 136 -8.68 -2.27 -9.43
C LEU A 136 -9.32 -3.39 -10.29
N ASN A 137 -10.64 -3.47 -10.29
CA ASN A 137 -11.42 -4.50 -10.99
C ASN A 137 -12.01 -4.03 -12.32
N ASP A 138 -11.93 -2.73 -12.61
CA ASP A 138 -12.40 -2.13 -13.86
C ASP A 138 -11.27 -1.33 -14.52
N PRO A 139 -10.81 -1.75 -15.70
CA PRO A 139 -9.71 -1.05 -16.40
C PRO A 139 -10.00 0.41 -16.74
N ALA A 140 -11.27 0.80 -16.89
CA ALA A 140 -11.64 2.15 -17.26
C ALA A 140 -11.45 3.14 -16.09
N SER A 141 -11.81 2.74 -14.88
CA SER A 141 -11.72 3.58 -13.67
C SER A 141 -10.40 3.40 -12.89
N ALA A 142 -9.67 2.32 -13.16
CA ALA A 142 -8.44 2.01 -12.43
C ALA A 142 -7.36 3.11 -12.47
N PRO A 143 -7.07 3.81 -13.58
CA PRO A 143 -6.07 4.87 -13.60
C PRO A 143 -6.41 6.03 -12.65
N GLU A 144 -7.67 6.44 -12.60
CA GLU A 144 -8.13 7.49 -11.69
C GLU A 144 -8.03 7.04 -10.23
N ALA A 145 -8.43 5.79 -9.94
CA ALA A 145 -8.33 5.21 -8.61
C ALA A 145 -6.88 5.12 -8.12
N ILE A 146 -5.94 4.72 -8.98
CA ILE A 146 -4.50 4.71 -8.69
C ILE A 146 -4.02 6.13 -8.36
N ALA A 147 -4.29 7.10 -9.22
CA ALA A 147 -3.86 8.48 -9.01
C ALA A 147 -4.41 9.07 -7.72
N ARG A 148 -5.66 8.76 -7.36
CA ARG A 148 -6.31 9.19 -6.12
C ARG A 148 -5.62 8.59 -4.89
N VAL A 149 -5.39 7.27 -4.87
CA VAL A 149 -4.76 6.59 -3.74
C VAL A 149 -3.32 7.06 -3.53
N LEU A 150 -2.53 7.18 -4.59
CA LEU A 150 -1.14 7.64 -4.50
C LEU A 150 -1.05 9.09 -4.00
N ARG A 151 -1.94 9.95 -4.45
CA ARG A 151 -2.06 11.33 -3.96
C ARG A 151 -2.44 11.34 -2.48
N SER A 152 -3.46 10.57 -2.08
CA SER A 152 -3.89 10.48 -0.68
C SER A 152 -2.77 9.99 0.22
N ALA A 153 -1.98 9.00 -0.21
CA ALA A 153 -0.82 8.52 0.53
C ALA A 153 0.22 9.62 0.76
N ARG A 154 0.49 10.44 -0.26
CA ARG A 154 1.42 11.56 -0.15
C ARG A 154 0.92 12.70 0.71
N GLU A 155 -0.33 13.11 0.54
CA GLU A 155 -0.88 14.31 1.18
C GLU A 155 -1.28 14.06 2.63
N ARG A 156 -1.83 12.86 2.94
CA ARG A 156 -2.38 12.55 4.26
C ARG A 156 -1.41 11.82 5.20
N SER A 157 -0.43 11.13 4.64
CA SER A 157 0.57 10.42 5.44
C SER A 157 1.79 11.27 5.77
N LEU A 158 2.06 12.34 5.06
CA LEU A 158 3.12 13.27 5.44
C LEU A 158 2.77 13.95 6.78
N PRO A 159 3.73 14.08 7.72
CA PRO A 159 3.50 14.82 8.93
C PRO A 159 3.14 16.27 8.56
N ASP A 160 2.03 16.78 9.09
CA ASP A 160 1.76 18.20 9.04
C ASP A 160 2.97 18.96 9.58
N PRO A 161 3.35 20.11 9.00
CA PRO A 161 4.36 20.96 9.61
C PRO A 161 3.93 21.22 11.06
N PRO A 162 4.85 21.24 12.02
CA PRO A 162 4.49 21.40 13.42
C PRO A 162 3.60 22.64 13.58
N VAL A 163 2.35 22.42 13.94
CA VAL A 163 1.46 23.52 14.31
C VAL A 163 2.11 24.18 15.51
N SER A 164 2.63 25.38 15.31
CA SER A 164 3.17 26.19 16.39
C SER A 164 2.01 26.41 17.38
N ARG A 165 2.02 25.65 18.48
CA ARG A 165 1.07 25.91 19.56
C ARG A 165 1.26 27.36 19.98
N PRO A 166 0.23 28.21 20.02
CA PRO A 166 0.35 29.53 20.59
C PRO A 166 0.91 29.35 22.01
N ARG A 167 2.06 29.95 22.30
CA ARG A 167 2.61 29.97 23.65
C ARG A 167 1.52 30.55 24.54
N GLY A 168 0.95 29.71 25.42
CA GLY A 168 0.00 30.13 26.41
C GLY A 168 0.59 31.32 27.15
N ARG A 169 -0.15 32.44 27.20
CA ARG A 169 0.19 33.58 28.05
C ARG A 169 0.38 33.04 29.46
N ALA A 170 1.58 33.16 29.99
CA ALA A 170 1.81 32.98 31.40
C ALA A 170 0.80 33.87 32.14
N ARG A 171 -0.08 33.27 32.93
CA ARG A 171 -0.90 34.04 33.87
C ARG A 171 0.08 34.66 34.87
N ALA A 172 0.18 35.95 34.84
CA ALA A 172 0.78 36.68 35.93
C ALA A 172 -0.01 36.36 37.20
N ALA A 173 0.66 35.73 38.19
CA ALA A 173 0.13 35.65 39.52
C ALA A 173 0.18 37.05 40.13
N GLY A 174 -0.99 37.56 40.46
CA GLY A 174 -1.18 38.66 41.38
C GLY A 174 -1.53 38.12 42.73
#